data_377c6576d0dc868143444e48591376a7
#
_entry.id   377c6576d0dc868143444e48591376a7
#
_cell.length_a   1.000
_cell.length_b   1.000
_cell.length_c   1.000
_cell.angle_alpha   90.00
_cell.angle_beta   90.00
_cell.angle_gamma   90.00
#
_symmetry.space_group_name_H-M   'P 1'
#
loop_
_entity.id
_entity.type
_entity.pdbx_description
1 polymer ?
#
loop_
_entity_poly.entity_id
_entity_poly.type
_entity_poly.pdbx_seq_one_letter_code
_entity_poly.pdbx_strand_id
1 'polypeptide(L)'
;MTVFLCDGECEYSYDDLLRHLNQDNYFPLLKTHHLFSYFGNLVKALTNDVPLVLLDSDLSPAELDGVDESLVNQSIPLSVKRLPSMGEVIEALVHSTSEITMFTSGTTGQPKKVVHSIQTLTRSVRRGEKYNNQIWAYAYNPTHMAGLQVFFQAFENLNTLINVFNRTRSEIFNLIKKHSITHISATPTFYRLLLPYERAYSSVIRLTLGGEKSDGHLYNVIRQIFPSAQINNVYASTEAGSLFAAKGENFQIPA
;
A
#
# COMPACT_ATOMS: atom_id res chain seq x y z
N MET A 1 -4.73 21.57 -6.06
CA MET A 1 -4.51 20.64 -4.92
C MET A 1 -4.22 19.25 -5.48
N THR A 2 -3.13 18.63 -5.06
CA THR A 2 -2.83 17.25 -5.50
C THR A 2 -3.59 16.27 -4.62
N VAL A 3 -4.33 15.36 -5.23
CA VAL A 3 -5.10 14.32 -4.53
C VAL A 3 -4.12 13.28 -3.97
N PHE A 4 -4.28 12.94 -2.71
CA PHE A 4 -3.53 11.88 -2.03
C PHE A 4 -4.24 10.53 -2.18
N LEU A 5 -5.54 10.49 -1.81
CA LEU A 5 -6.31 9.24 -1.73
C LEU A 5 -7.76 9.46 -2.16
N CYS A 6 -8.27 8.58 -3.02
CA CYS A 6 -9.71 8.41 -3.24
C CYS A 6 -10.15 7.08 -2.63
N ASP A 7 -11.14 7.13 -1.74
CA ASP A 7 -11.73 5.97 -1.06
C ASP A 7 -13.26 6.04 -1.10
N GLY A 8 -13.85 5.27 -2.00
CA GLY A 8 -15.28 5.37 -2.30
C GLY A 8 -15.63 6.74 -2.88
N GLU A 9 -16.55 7.44 -2.25
CA GLU A 9 -16.95 8.80 -2.63
C GLU A 9 -16.07 9.89 -1.98
N CYS A 10 -15.18 9.52 -1.07
CA CYS A 10 -14.30 10.46 -0.39
C CYS A 10 -13.01 10.68 -1.17
N GLU A 11 -12.62 11.94 -1.30
CA GLU A 11 -11.36 12.36 -1.88
C GLU A 11 -10.59 13.20 -0.86
N TYR A 12 -9.35 12.83 -0.60
CA TYR A 12 -8.45 13.48 0.35
C TYR A 12 -7.23 14.04 -0.38
N SER A 13 -6.93 15.31 -0.16
CA SER A 13 -5.73 15.96 -0.68
C SER A 13 -4.52 15.72 0.22
N TYR A 14 -3.33 16.04 -0.29
CA TYR A 14 -2.12 16.10 0.55
C TYR A 14 -2.19 17.20 1.61
N ASP A 15 -2.96 18.26 1.38
CA ASP A 15 -3.20 19.30 2.39
C ASP A 15 -4.10 18.80 3.53
N ASP A 16 -5.09 17.92 3.22
CA ASP A 16 -5.88 17.23 4.26
C ASP A 16 -5.00 16.34 5.12
N LEU A 17 -4.09 15.60 4.47
CA LEU A 17 -3.13 14.77 5.19
C LEU A 17 -2.23 15.61 6.07
N LEU A 18 -1.67 16.72 5.57
CA LEU A 18 -0.80 17.59 6.33
C LEU A 18 -1.50 18.16 7.56
N ARG A 19 -2.79 18.56 7.43
CA ARG A 19 -3.60 18.97 8.58
C ARG A 19 -3.78 17.85 9.60
N HIS A 20 -4.03 16.63 9.12
CA HIS A 20 -4.15 15.45 9.99
C HIS A 20 -2.85 15.15 10.75
N LEU A 21 -1.70 15.24 10.08
CA LEU A 21 -0.38 15.00 10.69
C LEU A 21 -0.06 16.00 11.81
N ASN A 22 -0.57 17.23 11.72
CA ASN A 22 -0.36 18.27 12.71
C ASN A 22 -1.34 18.24 13.91
N GLN A 23 -2.17 17.20 14.05
CA GLN A 23 -2.99 16.98 15.25
C GLN A 23 -2.20 16.26 16.34
N ASP A 24 -2.29 16.75 17.59
CA ASP A 24 -1.48 16.28 18.73
C ASP A 24 -2.01 14.99 19.37
N ASN A 25 -2.26 13.99 18.55
CA ASN A 25 -2.67 12.65 18.97
C ASN A 25 -2.28 11.58 17.96
N TYR A 26 -2.14 10.34 18.39
CA TYR A 26 -2.01 9.20 17.49
C TYR A 26 -2.55 7.93 18.14
N PHE A 27 -2.66 6.85 17.36
CA PHE A 27 -3.14 5.54 17.80
C PHE A 27 -1.97 4.55 17.76
N PRO A 28 -1.39 4.14 18.92
CA PRO A 28 -0.29 3.16 18.96
C PRO A 28 -0.67 1.79 18.40
N LEU A 29 -1.93 1.38 18.58
CA LEU A 29 -2.53 0.16 18.07
C LEU A 29 -3.74 0.56 17.22
N LEU A 30 -3.59 0.51 15.90
CA LEU A 30 -4.65 0.94 14.98
C LEU A 30 -5.26 -0.25 14.23
N LYS A 31 -6.58 -0.36 14.35
CA LYS A 31 -7.42 -1.30 13.60
C LYS A 31 -8.55 -0.54 12.91
N THR A 32 -8.50 -0.38 11.59
CA THR A 32 -9.50 0.40 10.85
C THR A 32 -9.58 0.00 9.38
N HIS A 33 -10.77 0.07 8.80
CA HIS A 33 -10.99 -0.03 7.35
C HIS A 33 -10.81 1.32 6.62
N HIS A 34 -10.72 2.42 7.35
CA HIS A 34 -10.65 3.77 6.78
C HIS A 34 -9.21 4.11 6.38
N LEU A 35 -8.89 3.99 5.09
CA LEU A 35 -7.52 4.11 4.59
C LEU A 35 -6.87 5.45 4.87
N PHE A 36 -7.61 6.56 4.83
CA PHE A 36 -7.04 7.88 5.16
C PHE A 36 -6.54 7.94 6.61
N SER A 37 -7.36 7.46 7.56
CA SER A 37 -6.96 7.38 8.97
C SER A 37 -5.80 6.42 9.18
N TYR A 38 -5.81 5.29 8.46
CA TYR A 38 -4.75 4.28 8.52
C TYR A 38 -3.40 4.86 8.07
N PHE A 39 -3.34 5.42 6.86
CA PHE A 39 -2.11 6.00 6.33
C PHE A 39 -1.69 7.27 7.06
N GLY A 40 -2.65 8.10 7.45
CA GLY A 40 -2.37 9.30 8.25
C GLY A 40 -1.70 8.97 9.57
N ASN A 41 -2.20 7.95 10.28
CA ASN A 41 -1.59 7.51 11.55
C ASN A 41 -0.22 6.83 11.33
N LEU A 42 -0.06 6.03 10.27
CA LEU A 42 1.22 5.44 9.89
C LEU A 42 2.29 6.52 9.63
N VAL A 43 1.98 7.52 8.79
CA VAL A 43 2.91 8.62 8.49
C VAL A 43 3.20 9.42 9.75
N LYS A 44 2.19 9.69 10.59
CA LYS A 44 2.36 10.40 11.86
C LYS A 44 3.32 9.64 12.79
N ALA A 45 3.15 8.34 12.96
CA ALA A 45 4.06 7.54 13.78
C ALA A 45 5.50 7.61 13.26
N LEU A 46 5.69 7.44 11.95
CA LEU A 46 7.00 7.50 11.31
C LEU A 46 7.67 8.87 11.47
N THR A 47 6.95 9.96 11.20
CA THR A 47 7.53 11.31 11.28
C THR A 47 7.83 11.78 12.70
N ASN A 48 7.25 11.15 13.71
CA ASN A 48 7.47 11.48 15.11
C ASN A 48 8.33 10.46 15.88
N ASP A 49 8.88 9.46 15.20
CA ASP A 49 9.74 8.43 15.78
C ASP A 49 9.07 7.64 16.92
N VAL A 50 7.76 7.36 16.79
CA VAL A 50 6.99 6.57 17.76
C VAL A 50 6.59 5.21 17.19
N PRO A 51 6.51 4.15 18.01
CA PRO A 51 6.16 2.81 17.54
C PRO A 51 4.70 2.73 17.11
N LEU A 52 4.39 1.84 16.17
CA LEU A 52 3.04 1.59 15.70
C LEU A 52 2.80 0.10 15.47
N VAL A 53 1.67 -0.38 15.95
CA VAL A 53 1.15 -1.72 15.67
C VAL A 53 -0.01 -1.59 14.68
N LEU A 54 0.16 -2.19 13.51
CA LEU A 54 -0.84 -2.24 12.45
C LEU A 54 -1.63 -3.53 12.55
N LEU A 55 -2.90 -3.43 12.88
CA LEU A 55 -3.80 -4.57 13.03
C LEU A 55 -4.68 -4.70 11.78
N ASP A 56 -4.74 -5.91 11.25
CA ASP A 56 -5.68 -6.23 10.18
C ASP A 56 -7.11 -6.06 10.71
N SER A 57 -7.92 -5.35 9.94
CA SER A 57 -9.31 -5.05 10.31
C SER A 57 -10.17 -6.31 10.47
N ASP A 58 -9.79 -7.41 9.82
CA ASP A 58 -10.53 -8.67 9.81
C ASP A 58 -10.05 -9.65 10.91
N LEU A 59 -8.88 -9.40 11.52
CA LEU A 59 -8.36 -10.23 12.61
C LEU A 59 -8.95 -9.83 13.97
N SER A 60 -9.22 -10.83 14.82
CA SER A 60 -9.54 -10.60 16.23
C SER A 60 -8.26 -10.27 17.01
N PRO A 61 -8.19 -9.14 17.75
CA PRO A 61 -7.03 -8.83 18.60
C PRO A 61 -6.74 -9.92 19.63
N ALA A 62 -7.77 -10.65 20.11
CA ALA A 62 -7.65 -11.78 21.03
C ALA A 62 -6.79 -12.94 20.48
N GLU A 63 -6.66 -13.04 19.16
CA GLU A 63 -5.85 -14.06 18.48
C GLU A 63 -4.37 -13.65 18.34
N LEU A 64 -4.03 -12.41 18.75
CA LEU A 64 -2.71 -11.83 18.54
C LEU A 64 -1.93 -11.81 19.85
N ASP A 65 -0.85 -12.57 19.91
CA ASP A 65 0.02 -12.61 21.10
C ASP A 65 0.67 -11.24 21.37
N GLY A 66 0.58 -10.81 22.63
CA GLY A 66 1.15 -9.53 23.09
C GLY A 66 0.39 -8.29 22.65
N VAL A 67 -0.86 -8.41 22.20
CA VAL A 67 -1.76 -7.27 21.91
C VAL A 67 -2.74 -7.10 23.07
N ASP A 68 -2.70 -5.94 23.71
CA ASP A 68 -3.71 -5.54 24.69
C ASP A 68 -4.92 -4.97 23.97
N GLU A 69 -6.02 -5.72 23.95
CA GLU A 69 -7.26 -5.33 23.28
C GLU A 69 -7.82 -4.01 23.80
N SER A 70 -7.60 -3.70 25.08
CA SER A 70 -8.09 -2.45 25.67
C SER A 70 -7.44 -1.21 25.08
N LEU A 71 -6.25 -1.36 24.47
CA LEU A 71 -5.51 -0.27 23.83
C LEU A 71 -5.81 -0.11 22.33
N VAL A 72 -6.54 -1.06 21.73
CA VAL A 72 -6.88 -1.00 20.30
C VAL A 72 -7.76 0.22 20.03
N ASN A 73 -7.36 1.03 19.07
CA ASN A 73 -8.02 2.29 18.70
C ASN A 73 -8.15 3.32 19.83
N GLN A 74 -7.35 3.19 20.89
CA GLN A 74 -7.21 4.25 21.88
C GLN A 74 -6.23 5.30 21.37
N SER A 75 -6.73 6.54 21.29
CA SER A 75 -5.91 7.70 20.96
C SER A 75 -5.16 8.16 22.21
N ILE A 76 -3.87 8.41 22.05
CA ILE A 76 -3.04 9.02 23.10
C ILE A 76 -2.50 10.37 22.66
N PRO A 77 -2.23 11.31 23.60
CA PRO A 77 -1.57 12.57 23.28
C PRO A 77 -0.18 12.33 22.69
N LEU A 78 0.16 13.10 21.66
CA LEU A 78 1.48 13.14 21.04
C LEU A 78 1.83 14.58 20.71
N SER A 79 2.93 15.08 21.26
CA SER A 79 3.49 16.37 20.83
C SER A 79 4.15 16.20 19.47
N VAL A 80 3.39 16.45 18.40
CA VAL A 80 3.86 16.21 17.04
C VAL A 80 4.88 17.24 16.56
N LYS A 81 5.85 16.78 15.77
CA LYS A 81 6.72 17.66 15.00
C LYS A 81 5.86 18.41 13.99
N ARG A 82 5.82 19.75 14.07
CA ARG A 82 5.06 20.58 13.13
C ARG A 82 5.80 20.61 11.80
N LEU A 83 5.19 20.01 10.78
CA LEU A 83 5.77 19.91 9.44
C LEU A 83 4.96 20.80 8.49
N PRO A 84 5.56 21.88 7.94
CA PRO A 84 4.83 22.87 7.13
C PRO A 84 4.59 22.42 5.68
N SER A 85 5.27 21.37 5.21
CA SER A 85 5.16 20.91 3.83
C SER A 85 5.29 19.38 3.70
N MET A 86 4.76 18.83 2.62
CA MET A 86 4.91 17.42 2.30
C MET A 86 6.36 17.03 2.00
N GLY A 87 7.20 17.96 1.54
CA GLY A 87 8.63 17.71 1.38
C GLY A 87 9.30 17.41 2.72
N GLU A 88 8.99 18.17 3.76
CA GLU A 88 9.51 17.92 5.11
C GLU A 88 8.91 16.67 5.75
N VAL A 89 7.64 16.34 5.44
CA VAL A 89 7.04 15.06 5.85
C VAL A 89 7.82 13.88 5.28
N ILE A 90 8.12 13.89 3.97
CA ILE A 90 8.89 12.83 3.32
C ILE A 90 10.30 12.75 3.87
N GLU A 91 10.96 13.89 4.10
CA GLU A 91 12.31 13.95 4.68
C GLU A 91 12.32 13.35 6.11
N ALA A 92 11.38 13.75 6.96
CA ALA A 92 11.25 13.18 8.31
C ALA A 92 10.96 11.67 8.27
N LEU A 93 10.08 11.24 7.37
CA LEU A 93 9.70 9.83 7.23
C LEU A 93 10.89 8.93 6.85
N VAL A 94 11.72 9.35 5.89
CA VAL A 94 12.84 8.49 5.42
C VAL A 94 13.95 8.36 6.44
N HIS A 95 14.05 9.29 7.39
CA HIS A 95 15.00 9.25 8.49
C HIS A 95 14.40 8.68 9.78
N SER A 96 13.15 8.18 9.72
CA SER A 96 12.45 7.65 10.88
C SER A 96 13.17 6.48 11.51
N THR A 97 13.15 6.47 12.84
CA THR A 97 13.62 5.35 13.68
C THR A 97 12.48 4.51 14.24
N SER A 98 11.24 4.81 13.84
CA SER A 98 10.05 4.08 14.30
C SER A 98 10.09 2.60 13.96
N GLU A 99 9.59 1.79 14.89
CA GLU A 99 9.30 0.39 14.69
C GLU A 99 7.83 0.19 14.29
N ILE A 100 7.61 -0.41 13.13
CA ILE A 100 6.28 -0.75 12.64
C ILE A 100 6.07 -2.25 12.81
N THR A 101 5.17 -2.61 13.71
CA THR A 101 4.79 -4.00 13.95
C THR A 101 3.62 -4.40 13.07
N MET A 102 3.74 -5.55 12.42
CA MET A 102 2.68 -6.21 11.64
C MET A 102 2.55 -7.66 12.06
N PHE A 103 1.42 -8.27 11.72
CA PHE A 103 1.18 -9.70 11.93
C PHE A 103 1.05 -10.40 10.58
N THR A 104 1.68 -11.56 10.44
CA THR A 104 1.62 -12.38 9.24
C THR A 104 0.94 -13.71 9.55
N SER A 105 0.24 -14.28 8.57
CA SER A 105 -0.31 -15.63 8.70
C SER A 105 0.82 -16.64 8.90
N GLY A 106 1.01 -17.11 10.12
CA GLY A 106 2.00 -18.14 10.42
C GLY A 106 1.60 -19.48 9.80
N THR A 107 2.59 -20.26 9.35
CA THR A 107 2.39 -21.65 8.87
C THR A 107 1.80 -22.59 9.94
N THR A 108 1.84 -22.20 11.19
CA THR A 108 1.33 -22.94 12.37
C THR A 108 -0.08 -22.51 12.79
N GLY A 109 -0.73 -21.61 12.02
CA GLY A 109 -2.09 -21.13 12.30
C GLY A 109 -2.18 -19.90 13.18
N GLN A 110 -1.16 -19.59 14.00
CA GLN A 110 -1.14 -18.35 14.78
C GLN A 110 -0.36 -17.25 14.04
N PRO A 111 -0.88 -15.99 14.00
CA PRO A 111 -0.20 -14.87 13.39
C PRO A 111 1.15 -14.60 14.06
N LYS A 112 2.20 -14.43 13.25
CA LYS A 112 3.54 -14.09 13.74
C LYS A 112 3.73 -12.58 13.75
N LYS A 113 4.22 -12.05 14.86
CA LYS A 113 4.66 -10.66 14.99
C LYS A 113 5.94 -10.43 14.21
N VAL A 114 5.94 -9.44 13.31
CA VAL A 114 7.12 -9.00 12.54
C VAL A 114 7.29 -7.50 12.73
N VAL A 115 8.51 -7.07 13.05
CA VAL A 115 8.84 -5.65 13.23
C VAL A 115 9.65 -5.16 12.04
N HIS A 116 9.25 -4.05 11.45
CA HIS A 116 9.90 -3.41 10.32
C HIS A 116 10.37 -2.00 10.64
N SER A 117 11.53 -1.62 10.12
CA SER A 117 11.97 -0.23 10.04
C SER A 117 11.50 0.40 8.73
N ILE A 118 11.54 1.73 8.64
CA ILE A 118 11.24 2.45 7.40
C ILE A 118 12.15 2.00 6.25
N GLN A 119 13.43 1.73 6.51
CA GLN A 119 14.39 1.26 5.49
C GLN A 119 13.97 -0.08 4.88
N THR A 120 13.38 -0.98 5.69
CA THR A 120 12.85 -2.25 5.21
C THR A 120 11.60 -2.04 4.35
N LEU A 121 10.68 -1.17 4.79
CA LEU A 121 9.42 -0.90 4.11
C LEU A 121 9.63 -0.18 2.77
N THR A 122 10.62 0.70 2.68
CA THR A 122 10.84 1.58 1.52
C THR A 122 12.01 1.17 0.62
N ARG A 123 12.70 0.07 0.92
CA ARG A 123 13.93 -0.33 0.18
C ARG A 123 13.73 -0.50 -1.34
N SER A 124 12.51 -0.77 -1.79
CA SER A 124 12.16 -0.89 -3.22
C SER A 124 11.60 0.39 -3.84
N VAL A 125 11.40 1.43 -3.03
CA VAL A 125 10.88 2.72 -3.48
C VAL A 125 11.86 3.38 -4.43
N ARG A 126 11.33 3.87 -5.54
CA ARG A 126 12.09 4.61 -6.55
C ARG A 126 11.54 6.02 -6.64
N ARG A 127 12.43 7.01 -6.53
CA ARG A 127 12.11 8.43 -6.60
C ARG A 127 12.65 9.07 -7.88
N GLY A 128 12.15 10.25 -8.18
CA GLY A 128 12.58 11.08 -9.29
C GLY A 128 11.42 11.41 -10.24
N GLU A 129 11.63 12.40 -11.12
CA GLU A 129 10.58 12.98 -11.98
C GLU A 129 9.77 11.96 -12.78
N LYS A 130 10.41 10.89 -13.26
CA LYS A 130 9.74 9.82 -14.02
C LYS A 130 8.72 9.00 -13.21
N TYR A 131 8.71 9.14 -11.89
CA TYR A 131 7.78 8.47 -10.99
C TYR A 131 6.70 9.39 -10.45
N ASN A 132 6.71 10.68 -10.85
CA ASN A 132 5.68 11.64 -10.49
C ASN A 132 4.45 11.51 -11.38
N ASN A 133 3.32 12.12 -10.95
CA ASN A 133 2.07 12.18 -11.69
C ASN A 133 1.48 10.80 -12.05
N GLN A 134 1.76 9.80 -11.23
CA GLN A 134 1.19 8.47 -11.38
C GLN A 134 -0.10 8.34 -10.56
N ILE A 135 -1.06 7.58 -11.09
CA ILE A 135 -2.31 7.27 -10.41
C ILE A 135 -2.32 5.76 -10.17
N TRP A 136 -2.26 5.36 -8.90
CA TRP A 136 -2.11 3.99 -8.49
C TRP A 136 -3.43 3.38 -8.03
N ALA A 137 -3.79 2.22 -8.56
CA ALA A 137 -4.79 1.37 -7.93
C ALA A 137 -4.17 0.73 -6.67
N TYR A 138 -4.80 0.98 -5.53
CA TYR A 138 -4.43 0.36 -4.26
C TYR A 138 -5.27 -0.90 -4.06
N ALA A 139 -4.67 -2.07 -4.33
CA ALA A 139 -5.37 -3.35 -4.45
C ALA A 139 -4.99 -4.39 -3.38
N TYR A 140 -4.14 -4.02 -2.42
CA TYR A 140 -3.70 -4.91 -1.35
C TYR A 140 -4.36 -4.55 0.00
N ASN A 141 -4.41 -5.54 0.89
CA ASN A 141 -4.67 -5.26 2.30
C ASN A 141 -3.58 -4.31 2.84
N PRO A 142 -3.95 -3.19 3.50
CA PRO A 142 -3.01 -2.18 3.96
C PRO A 142 -2.03 -2.68 5.04
N THR A 143 -2.38 -3.74 5.78
CA THR A 143 -1.52 -4.34 6.81
C THR A 143 -0.50 -5.33 6.27
N HIS A 144 -0.51 -5.60 4.95
CA HIS A 144 0.46 -6.49 4.33
C HIS A 144 1.64 -5.70 3.75
N MET A 145 2.83 -6.32 3.75
CA MET A 145 4.06 -5.73 3.19
C MET A 145 3.87 -5.21 1.76
N ALA A 146 3.18 -5.96 0.90
CA ALA A 146 2.93 -5.53 -0.48
C ALA A 146 2.09 -4.25 -0.56
N GLY A 147 1.07 -4.12 0.31
CA GLY A 147 0.26 -2.91 0.43
C GLY A 147 1.09 -1.71 0.88
N LEU A 148 1.92 -1.87 1.90
CA LEU A 148 2.81 -0.81 2.38
C LEU A 148 3.83 -0.39 1.32
N GLN A 149 4.40 -1.33 0.56
CA GLN A 149 5.32 -1.02 -0.53
C GLN A 149 4.67 -0.19 -1.64
N VAL A 150 3.41 -0.49 -2.01
CA VAL A 150 2.65 0.32 -2.97
C VAL A 150 2.36 1.70 -2.40
N PHE A 151 1.95 1.76 -1.13
CA PHE A 151 1.72 3.02 -0.43
C PHE A 151 2.98 3.90 -0.47
N PHE A 152 4.13 3.42 -0.01
CA PHE A 152 5.36 4.22 0.03
C PHE A 152 5.84 4.61 -1.37
N GLN A 153 5.73 3.72 -2.38
CA GLN A 153 6.08 4.08 -3.76
C GLN A 153 5.23 5.23 -4.29
N ALA A 154 3.94 5.27 -3.98
CA ALA A 154 3.07 6.36 -4.36
C ALA A 154 3.31 7.62 -3.52
N PHE A 155 3.37 7.45 -2.20
CA PHE A 155 3.47 8.53 -1.23
C PHE A 155 4.74 9.37 -1.37
N GLU A 156 5.91 8.73 -1.47
CA GLU A 156 7.20 9.41 -1.56
C GLU A 156 7.41 10.15 -2.91
N ASN A 157 6.54 9.88 -3.89
CA ASN A 157 6.49 10.60 -5.17
C ASN A 157 5.26 11.50 -5.30
N LEU A 158 4.52 11.75 -4.23
CA LEU A 158 3.30 12.57 -4.18
C LEU A 158 2.27 12.17 -5.23
N ASN A 159 2.12 10.89 -5.48
CA ASN A 159 1.18 10.31 -6.42
C ASN A 159 -0.20 10.10 -5.77
N THR A 160 -1.21 9.86 -6.60
CA THR A 160 -2.58 9.60 -6.15
C THR A 160 -2.82 8.10 -5.96
N LEU A 161 -3.43 7.71 -4.84
CA LEU A 161 -3.93 6.37 -4.56
C LEU A 161 -5.44 6.30 -4.78
N ILE A 162 -5.91 5.30 -5.51
CA ILE A 162 -7.33 4.99 -5.71
C ILE A 162 -7.61 3.65 -5.04
N ASN A 163 -8.42 3.63 -3.99
CA ASN A 163 -8.74 2.39 -3.29
C ASN A 163 -9.61 1.48 -4.16
N VAL A 164 -9.04 0.35 -4.57
CA VAL A 164 -9.73 -0.74 -5.27
C VAL A 164 -9.74 -2.04 -4.45
N PHE A 165 -9.20 -2.03 -3.24
CA PHE A 165 -9.20 -3.18 -2.34
C PHE A 165 -10.62 -3.52 -1.90
N ASN A 166 -10.98 -4.80 -1.93
CA ASN A 166 -12.32 -5.31 -1.60
C ASN A 166 -13.48 -4.68 -2.42
N ARG A 167 -13.18 -4.17 -3.63
CA ARG A 167 -14.21 -3.67 -4.56
C ARG A 167 -14.62 -4.75 -5.54
N THR A 168 -15.86 -4.65 -6.00
CA THR A 168 -16.36 -5.50 -7.08
C THR A 168 -15.66 -5.20 -8.39
N ARG A 169 -15.64 -6.16 -9.32
CA ARG A 169 -15.08 -5.98 -10.67
C ARG A 169 -15.63 -4.73 -11.38
N SER A 170 -16.94 -4.52 -11.32
CA SER A 170 -17.58 -3.36 -11.97
C SER A 170 -17.08 -2.04 -11.37
N GLU A 171 -16.99 -1.94 -10.04
CA GLU A 171 -16.44 -0.77 -9.37
C GLU A 171 -14.99 -0.52 -9.78
N ILE A 172 -14.15 -1.58 -9.81
CA ILE A 172 -12.75 -1.46 -10.22
C ILE A 172 -12.62 -0.88 -11.61
N PHE A 173 -13.36 -1.40 -12.60
CA PHE A 173 -13.33 -0.89 -13.96
C PHE A 173 -13.87 0.54 -14.06
N ASN A 174 -14.88 0.89 -13.30
CA ASN A 174 -15.39 2.26 -13.21
C ASN A 174 -14.34 3.22 -12.64
N LEU A 175 -13.63 2.82 -11.58
CA LEU A 175 -12.54 3.60 -10.98
C LEU A 175 -11.36 3.77 -11.93
N ILE A 176 -10.96 2.70 -12.65
CA ILE A 176 -9.91 2.77 -13.67
C ILE A 176 -10.26 3.82 -14.72
N LYS A 177 -11.51 3.82 -15.21
CA LYS A 177 -12.00 4.79 -16.19
C LYS A 177 -12.09 6.20 -15.62
N LYS A 178 -12.75 6.35 -14.45
CA LYS A 178 -13.04 7.65 -13.82
C LYS A 178 -11.76 8.41 -13.52
N HIS A 179 -10.76 7.72 -12.96
CA HIS A 179 -9.52 8.35 -12.51
C HIS A 179 -8.35 8.16 -13.47
N SER A 180 -8.56 7.51 -14.64
CA SER A 180 -7.47 7.23 -15.60
C SER A 180 -6.27 6.56 -14.92
N ILE A 181 -6.50 5.51 -14.13
CA ILE A 181 -5.46 4.80 -13.38
C ILE A 181 -4.34 4.38 -14.33
N THR A 182 -3.09 4.63 -13.92
CA THR A 182 -1.88 4.39 -14.73
C THR A 182 -1.09 3.17 -14.26
N HIS A 183 -1.14 2.86 -12.96
CA HIS A 183 -0.35 1.82 -12.33
C HIS A 183 -1.24 0.90 -11.48
N ILE A 184 -1.04 -0.41 -11.59
CA ILE A 184 -1.70 -1.40 -10.72
C ILE A 184 -0.64 -2.38 -10.24
N SER A 185 -0.52 -2.54 -8.92
CA SER A 185 0.22 -3.63 -8.31
C SER A 185 -0.76 -4.50 -7.53
N ALA A 186 -0.84 -5.79 -7.87
CA ALA A 186 -1.80 -6.69 -7.26
C ALA A 186 -1.35 -8.15 -7.36
N THR A 187 -2.08 -9.04 -6.68
CA THR A 187 -1.85 -10.49 -6.81
C THR A 187 -2.37 -11.02 -8.15
N PRO A 188 -1.84 -12.12 -8.68
CA PRO A 188 -2.43 -12.85 -9.81
C PRO A 188 -3.92 -13.13 -9.65
N THR A 189 -4.37 -13.46 -8.44
CA THR A 189 -5.79 -13.68 -8.13
C THR A 189 -6.63 -12.43 -8.38
N PHE A 190 -6.15 -11.25 -7.99
CA PHE A 190 -6.84 -9.98 -8.29
C PHE A 190 -7.10 -9.83 -9.80
N TYR A 191 -6.07 -10.07 -10.63
CA TYR A 191 -6.23 -9.96 -12.09
C TYR A 191 -7.18 -11.01 -12.68
N ARG A 192 -7.22 -12.23 -12.12
CA ARG A 192 -8.21 -13.26 -12.52
C ARG A 192 -9.64 -12.84 -12.20
N LEU A 193 -9.85 -12.14 -11.07
CA LEU A 193 -11.17 -11.61 -10.67
C LEU A 193 -11.68 -10.48 -11.56
N LEU A 194 -10.83 -9.87 -12.40
CA LEU A 194 -11.26 -8.89 -13.40
C LEU A 194 -11.97 -9.53 -14.61
N LEU A 195 -12.06 -10.84 -14.70
CA LEU A 195 -12.77 -11.56 -15.76
C LEU A 195 -14.25 -11.81 -15.43
N PRO A 196 -15.13 -11.80 -16.44
CA PRO A 196 -14.92 -11.31 -17.80
C PRO A 196 -14.81 -9.77 -17.84
N TYR A 197 -14.12 -9.24 -18.87
CA TYR A 197 -13.99 -7.81 -19.09
C TYR A 197 -14.82 -7.37 -20.31
N GLU A 198 -15.23 -6.09 -20.35
CA GLU A 198 -16.08 -5.55 -21.41
C GLU A 198 -15.28 -4.78 -22.48
N ARG A 199 -14.14 -4.22 -22.09
CA ARG A 199 -13.31 -3.38 -22.98
C ARG A 199 -11.87 -3.29 -22.48
N ALA A 200 -10.99 -2.76 -23.34
CA ALA A 200 -9.62 -2.44 -22.98
C ALA A 200 -9.50 -1.08 -22.26
N TYR A 201 -8.47 -0.96 -21.41
CA TYR A 201 -8.15 0.23 -20.62
C TYR A 201 -6.70 0.65 -20.87
N SER A 202 -6.51 1.53 -21.86
CA SER A 202 -5.18 1.96 -22.31
C SER A 202 -4.51 2.97 -21.38
N SER A 203 -5.23 3.53 -20.39
CA SER A 203 -4.65 4.40 -19.37
C SER A 203 -3.63 3.68 -18.49
N VAL A 204 -3.83 2.36 -18.26
CA VAL A 204 -2.92 1.55 -17.46
C VAL A 204 -1.67 1.24 -18.27
N ILE A 205 -0.53 1.77 -17.82
CA ILE A 205 0.76 1.65 -18.51
C ILE A 205 1.75 0.73 -17.78
N ARG A 206 1.47 0.39 -16.51
CA ARG A 206 2.31 -0.52 -15.74
C ARG A 206 1.49 -1.42 -14.83
N LEU A 207 1.81 -2.70 -14.87
CA LEU A 207 1.25 -3.72 -14.00
C LEU A 207 2.36 -4.45 -13.26
N THR A 208 2.12 -4.74 -11.99
CA THR A 208 2.98 -5.61 -11.20
C THR A 208 2.15 -6.76 -10.64
N LEU A 209 2.63 -7.98 -10.84
CA LEU A 209 2.08 -9.19 -10.24
C LEU A 209 3.02 -9.64 -9.13
N GLY A 210 2.49 -9.91 -7.95
CA GLY A 210 3.29 -10.36 -6.81
C GLY A 210 2.50 -11.18 -5.80
N GLY A 211 3.21 -11.91 -4.94
CA GLY A 211 2.62 -12.67 -3.83
C GLY A 211 2.09 -14.06 -4.19
N GLU A 212 1.85 -14.36 -5.46
CA GLU A 212 1.31 -15.64 -5.94
C GLU A 212 1.95 -16.06 -7.26
N LYS A 213 1.78 -17.35 -7.61
CA LYS A 213 2.23 -17.87 -8.92
C LYS A 213 1.32 -17.35 -10.05
N SER A 214 1.92 -16.85 -11.11
CA SER A 214 1.27 -16.46 -12.37
C SER A 214 1.60 -17.44 -13.50
N ASP A 215 0.80 -17.41 -14.57
CA ASP A 215 0.94 -18.27 -15.74
C ASP A 215 0.73 -17.52 -17.06
N GLY A 216 1.13 -18.12 -18.18
CA GLY A 216 1.04 -17.50 -19.51
C GLY A 216 -0.38 -17.16 -19.96
N HIS A 217 -1.36 -17.93 -19.53
CA HIS A 217 -2.75 -17.65 -19.85
C HIS A 217 -3.17 -16.32 -19.22
N LEU A 218 -2.85 -16.11 -17.93
CA LEU A 218 -3.13 -14.86 -17.24
C LEU A 218 -2.46 -13.66 -17.93
N TYR A 219 -1.20 -13.78 -18.34
CA TYR A 219 -0.50 -12.70 -19.06
C TYR A 219 -1.21 -12.31 -20.35
N ASN A 220 -1.67 -13.30 -21.13
CA ASN A 220 -2.39 -13.04 -22.37
C ASN A 220 -3.70 -12.28 -22.13
N VAL A 221 -4.44 -12.68 -21.10
CA VAL A 221 -5.69 -12.01 -20.71
C VAL A 221 -5.41 -10.57 -20.22
N ILE A 222 -4.42 -10.38 -19.37
CA ILE A 222 -4.06 -9.06 -18.86
C ILE A 222 -3.68 -8.12 -20.00
N ARG A 223 -2.95 -8.58 -21.02
CA ARG A 223 -2.60 -7.78 -22.20
C ARG A 223 -3.82 -7.36 -23.04
N GLN A 224 -4.88 -8.16 -23.04
CA GLN A 224 -6.13 -7.77 -23.72
C GLN A 224 -6.89 -6.70 -22.95
N ILE A 225 -6.90 -6.77 -21.61
CA ILE A 225 -7.55 -5.76 -20.75
C ILE A 225 -6.74 -4.46 -20.74
N PHE A 226 -5.41 -4.55 -20.68
CA PHE A 226 -4.49 -3.42 -20.53
C PHE A 226 -3.42 -3.41 -21.62
N PRO A 227 -3.78 -3.08 -22.88
CA PRO A 227 -2.89 -3.25 -24.04
C PRO A 227 -1.62 -2.37 -24.01
N SER A 228 -1.66 -1.25 -23.28
CA SER A 228 -0.51 -0.33 -23.14
C SER A 228 0.43 -0.72 -21.99
N ALA A 229 0.08 -1.72 -21.17
CA ALA A 229 0.77 -1.99 -19.94
C ALA A 229 2.05 -2.82 -20.11
N GLN A 230 3.14 -2.36 -19.49
CA GLN A 230 4.30 -3.21 -19.21
C GLN A 230 4.01 -4.06 -17.98
N ILE A 231 4.15 -5.38 -18.11
CA ILE A 231 3.88 -6.33 -17.04
C ILE A 231 5.19 -6.73 -16.39
N ASN A 232 5.28 -6.53 -15.07
CA ASN A 232 6.38 -7.00 -14.23
C ASN A 232 5.87 -8.09 -13.30
N ASN A 233 6.65 -9.13 -13.09
CA ASN A 233 6.40 -10.14 -12.06
C ASN A 233 7.41 -9.95 -10.93
N VAL A 234 6.94 -9.94 -9.69
CA VAL A 234 7.79 -9.72 -8.51
C VAL A 234 7.62 -10.89 -7.55
N TYR A 235 8.71 -11.51 -7.20
CA TYR A 235 8.77 -12.46 -6.11
C TYR A 235 9.19 -11.74 -4.83
N ALA A 236 8.31 -11.77 -3.83
CA ALA A 236 8.51 -11.10 -2.56
C ALA A 236 8.01 -11.97 -1.40
N SER A 237 8.62 -11.84 -0.22
CA SER A 237 8.09 -12.37 1.03
C SER A 237 7.98 -11.25 2.08
N THR A 238 7.18 -11.47 3.12
CA THR A 238 7.01 -10.48 4.20
C THR A 238 8.32 -10.23 4.92
N GLU A 239 9.12 -11.29 5.15
CA GLU A 239 10.38 -11.22 5.89
C GLU A 239 11.50 -10.58 5.06
N ALA A 240 11.55 -10.89 3.76
CA ALA A 240 12.63 -10.45 2.88
C ALA A 240 12.23 -9.30 1.94
N GLY A 241 10.95 -8.96 1.85
CA GLY A 241 10.41 -7.99 0.89
C GLY A 241 10.58 -8.46 -0.56
N SER A 242 10.70 -7.53 -1.51
CA SER A 242 10.90 -7.86 -2.92
C SER A 242 12.29 -8.44 -3.16
N LEU A 243 12.37 -9.71 -3.57
CA LEU A 243 13.64 -10.43 -3.81
C LEU A 243 14.04 -10.41 -5.29
N PHE A 244 13.11 -10.68 -6.19
CA PHE A 244 13.35 -10.79 -7.62
C PHE A 244 12.25 -10.09 -8.41
N ALA A 245 12.62 -9.47 -9.52
CA ALA A 245 11.68 -8.92 -10.48
C ALA A 245 12.03 -9.43 -11.88
N ALA A 246 11.03 -9.87 -12.62
CA ALA A 246 11.18 -10.34 -13.99
C ALA A 246 10.20 -9.63 -14.93
N LYS A 247 10.63 -9.46 -16.18
CA LYS A 247 9.74 -9.09 -17.28
C LYS A 247 9.16 -10.37 -17.88
N GLY A 248 7.90 -10.71 -17.53
CA GLY A 248 7.24 -11.94 -17.98
C GLY A 248 7.28 -13.07 -16.94
N GLU A 249 7.23 -14.33 -17.39
CA GLU A 249 6.96 -15.50 -16.55
C GLU A 249 8.19 -16.06 -15.81
N ASN A 250 9.39 -15.84 -16.35
CA ASN A 250 10.61 -16.48 -15.88
C ASN A 250 11.49 -15.51 -15.09
N PHE A 251 11.85 -15.93 -13.87
CA PHE A 251 12.86 -15.25 -13.07
C PHE A 251 14.24 -15.80 -13.45
N GLN A 252 15.17 -14.88 -13.77
CA GLN A 252 16.58 -15.23 -13.88
C GLN A 252 17.26 -14.91 -12.55
N ILE A 253 17.82 -15.93 -11.90
CA ILE A 253 18.65 -15.73 -10.72
C ILE A 253 20.03 -15.33 -11.25
N PRO A 254 20.56 -14.15 -10.88
CA PRO A 254 21.95 -13.80 -11.21
C PRO A 254 22.89 -14.87 -10.64
N ALA A 255 23.89 -15.25 -11.44
CA ALA A 255 24.92 -16.19 -11.02
C ALA A 255 25.83 -15.55 -9.96
#